data_d9acadacf6234de0a3b5bc33f7f61489
#
_entry.id   d9acadacf6234de0a3b5bc33f7f61489
#
_cell.length_a   1.000
_cell.length_b   1.000
_cell.length_c   1.000
_cell.angle_alpha   90.00
_cell.angle_beta   90.00
_cell.angle_gamma   90.00
#
_symmetry.space_group_name_H-M   'P 1'
#
loop_
_entity.id
_entity.type
_entity.pdbx_description
1 polymer ?
#
loop_
_entity_poly.entity_id
_entity_poly.type
_entity_poly.pdbx_seq_one_letter_code
_entity_poly.pdbx_strand_id
1 'polypeptide(L)'
;MKPLLPNTYVINNKYLQSILSPSTDIIDYNFTPDQIHKLNLLQILRPDIYFNKKLSEEEFYDLSRNYYQKLINDQIIYKSDTNYYLYRIDSEDHSQTGLISLLNIQDYLNNNIKPHEKILVSKGKERAEQLSKVKFQLCPIYLFYDDQNIDLDLEIHHEKKPIIKFKSGKYVHSIYKTQSDFSSINFKELFVADGHHRIEGFAQLDVKKDTKFMAIIFPKSKCSNLAYNRSVKFPDNYAKDNFLNDLQKYFVIDELKYHENIDRFFVIYFQGKFLKIDLKKDYTSLGADCIDFGE
;
A
#
# COMPACT_ATOMS: atom_id res chain seq x y z
N MET A 1 -0.40 -15.58 -15.01
CA MET A 1 0.38 -14.30 -15.16
C MET A 1 1.85 -14.58 -14.92
N LYS A 2 2.71 -14.08 -15.75
CA LYS A 2 4.16 -14.26 -15.60
C LYS A 2 4.81 -13.02 -15.01
N PRO A 3 5.68 -13.16 -14.00
CA PRO A 3 6.48 -12.05 -13.51
C PRO A 3 7.48 -11.62 -14.57
N LEU A 4 7.61 -10.30 -14.74
CA LEU A 4 8.56 -9.70 -15.66
C LEU A 4 9.68 -9.01 -14.89
N LEU A 5 10.86 -8.98 -15.45
CA LEU A 5 12.01 -8.31 -14.85
C LEU A 5 11.72 -6.83 -14.60
N PRO A 6 11.92 -6.34 -13.39
CA PRO A 6 11.71 -4.93 -13.10
C PRO A 6 12.75 -4.06 -13.79
N ASN A 7 12.28 -2.97 -14.39
CA ASN A 7 13.13 -1.91 -14.92
C ASN A 7 12.97 -0.71 -13.98
N THR A 8 13.74 -0.69 -12.91
CA THR A 8 13.56 0.23 -11.80
C THR A 8 14.83 0.99 -11.45
N TYR A 9 14.69 1.98 -10.58
CA TYR A 9 15.80 2.69 -9.96
C TYR A 9 16.01 2.19 -8.54
N VAL A 10 17.26 2.13 -8.12
CA VAL A 10 17.69 1.74 -6.78
C VAL A 10 18.31 2.94 -6.08
N ILE A 11 18.05 3.06 -4.79
CA ILE A 11 18.63 4.12 -3.96
C ILE A 11 20.10 3.80 -3.67
N ASN A 12 20.97 4.78 -3.83
CA ASN A 12 22.36 4.66 -3.39
C ASN A 12 22.40 4.65 -1.86
N ASN A 13 22.93 3.58 -1.29
CA ASN A 13 22.92 3.32 0.16
C ASN A 13 23.46 4.46 1.01
N LYS A 14 24.40 5.27 0.50
CA LYS A 14 24.93 6.43 1.26
C LYS A 14 23.86 7.50 1.53
N TYR A 15 22.77 7.52 0.76
CA TYR A 15 21.66 8.47 0.91
C TYR A 15 20.40 7.85 1.52
N LEU A 16 20.42 6.54 1.82
CA LEU A 16 19.23 5.80 2.21
C LEU A 16 18.47 6.48 3.37
N GLN A 17 19.15 6.79 4.45
CA GLN A 17 18.52 7.42 5.62
C GLN A 17 18.00 8.84 5.35
N SER A 18 18.62 9.54 4.42
CA SER A 18 18.25 10.92 4.06
C SER A 18 17.06 11.00 3.12
N ILE A 19 16.81 9.94 2.35
CA ILE A 19 15.76 9.93 1.32
C ILE A 19 14.45 9.31 1.81
N LEU A 20 14.48 8.49 2.88
CA LEU A 20 13.31 7.85 3.44
C LEU A 20 12.27 8.89 3.89
N SER A 21 11.03 8.68 3.47
CA SER A 21 9.88 9.49 3.84
C SER A 21 9.03 8.73 4.87
N PRO A 22 8.42 9.42 5.84
CA PRO A 22 7.30 8.86 6.57
C PRO A 22 6.17 8.46 5.61
N SER A 23 5.31 7.56 6.03
CA SER A 23 4.09 7.26 5.27
C SER A 23 3.24 8.52 5.12
N THR A 24 2.73 8.77 3.93
CA THR A 24 1.87 9.92 3.66
C THR A 24 0.56 9.86 4.45
N ASP A 25 0.14 8.67 4.88
CA ASP A 25 -1.08 8.46 5.66
C ASP A 25 -0.97 8.92 7.11
N ILE A 26 0.25 9.08 7.63
CA ILE A 26 0.52 9.56 9.01
C ILE A 26 1.01 11.01 9.04
N ILE A 27 1.18 11.63 7.87
CA ILE A 27 1.60 13.03 7.77
C ILE A 27 0.33 13.89 7.81
N ASP A 28 0.13 14.58 8.92
CA ASP A 28 -0.93 15.59 9.06
C ASP A 28 -0.44 16.98 8.66
N TYR A 29 -1.37 17.93 8.61
CA TYR A 29 -1.09 19.34 8.29
C TYR A 29 -0.24 20.07 9.34
N ASN A 30 -0.01 19.46 10.51
CA ASN A 30 0.84 20.01 11.58
C ASN A 30 2.29 19.53 11.44
N PHE A 31 2.58 18.75 10.43
CA PHE A 31 3.91 18.26 10.15
C PHE A 31 4.84 19.43 9.78
N THR A 32 5.94 19.59 10.50
CA THR A 32 6.92 20.66 10.26
C THR A 32 8.04 20.16 9.33
N PRO A 33 8.19 20.76 8.13
CA PRO A 33 9.22 20.38 7.16
C PRO A 33 10.66 20.47 7.71
N ASP A 34 10.89 21.29 8.70
CA ASP A 34 12.23 21.53 9.28
C ASP A 34 12.90 20.29 9.89
N GLN A 35 12.10 19.25 10.17
CA GLN A 35 12.58 17.97 10.69
C GLN A 35 12.96 16.97 9.58
N ILE A 36 12.75 17.32 8.31
CA ILE A 36 12.97 16.43 7.20
C ILE A 36 14.28 16.77 6.49
N HIS A 37 15.03 15.72 6.18
CA HIS A 37 16.24 15.91 5.38
C HIS A 37 15.89 16.44 3.99
N LYS A 38 16.71 17.38 3.47
CA LYS A 38 16.55 18.01 2.16
C LYS A 38 16.53 17.04 0.95
N LEU A 39 16.86 15.77 1.14
CA LEU A 39 16.77 14.73 0.11
C LEU A 39 15.55 13.85 0.24
N ASN A 40 14.65 14.14 1.16
CA ASN A 40 13.50 13.29 1.46
C ASN A 40 12.53 13.16 0.27
N LEU A 41 12.01 11.95 0.03
CA LEU A 41 11.04 11.65 -1.04
C LEU A 41 9.70 12.38 -0.89
N LEU A 42 9.44 13.02 0.25
CA LEU A 42 8.23 13.84 0.42
C LEU A 42 8.13 14.94 -0.64
N GLN A 43 9.27 15.44 -1.16
CA GLN A 43 9.30 16.38 -2.26
C GLN A 43 8.66 15.85 -3.57
N ILE A 44 8.56 14.52 -3.70
CA ILE A 44 7.85 13.91 -4.84
C ILE A 44 6.41 13.57 -4.44
N LEU A 45 6.25 12.99 -3.24
CA LEU A 45 4.96 12.44 -2.79
C LEU A 45 3.97 13.54 -2.42
N ARG A 46 4.45 14.55 -1.71
CA ARG A 46 3.65 15.67 -1.16
C ARG A 46 4.51 16.94 -1.14
N PRO A 47 4.85 17.50 -2.32
CA PRO A 47 5.60 18.75 -2.40
C PRO A 47 4.86 19.92 -1.70
N ASP A 48 3.53 19.92 -1.70
CA ASP A 48 2.69 20.88 -0.97
C ASP A 48 3.01 20.91 0.53
N ILE A 49 3.14 19.74 1.15
CA ILE A 49 3.51 19.61 2.57
C ILE A 49 4.99 19.96 2.77
N TYR A 50 5.87 19.43 1.91
CA TYR A 50 7.30 19.66 2.05
C TYR A 50 7.67 21.15 1.98
N PHE A 51 7.06 21.91 1.07
CA PHE A 51 7.30 23.34 0.93
C PHE A 51 6.35 24.20 1.79
N ASN A 52 5.44 23.58 2.54
CA ASN A 52 4.40 24.24 3.31
C ASN A 52 3.65 25.32 2.49
N LYS A 53 3.25 24.96 1.28
CA LYS A 53 2.67 25.88 0.29
C LYS A 53 1.48 25.25 -0.40
N LYS A 54 0.40 25.99 -0.55
CA LYS A 54 -0.68 25.61 -1.46
C LYS A 54 -0.17 25.69 -2.90
N LEU A 55 -0.17 24.56 -3.59
CA LEU A 55 0.28 24.43 -4.97
C LEU A 55 -0.92 24.30 -5.91
N SER A 56 -0.80 24.80 -7.13
CA SER A 56 -1.66 24.37 -8.22
C SER A 56 -1.28 22.94 -8.61
N GLU A 57 -2.16 22.26 -9.34
CA GLU A 57 -1.90 20.90 -9.80
C GLU A 57 -0.67 20.81 -10.70
N GLU A 58 -0.50 21.78 -11.61
CA GLU A 58 0.66 21.87 -12.50
C GLU A 58 1.97 22.05 -11.72
N GLU A 59 2.00 23.01 -10.77
CA GLU A 59 3.15 23.21 -9.88
C GLU A 59 3.50 21.93 -9.10
N PHE A 60 2.49 21.20 -8.60
CA PHE A 60 2.69 19.96 -7.87
C PHE A 60 3.42 18.91 -8.72
N TYR A 61 2.93 18.66 -9.93
CA TYR A 61 3.53 17.67 -10.81
C TYR A 61 4.90 18.11 -11.35
N ASP A 62 5.09 19.40 -11.61
CA ASP A 62 6.39 19.93 -12.04
C ASP A 62 7.44 19.79 -10.96
N LEU A 63 7.12 20.14 -9.71
CA LEU A 63 8.04 19.96 -8.59
C LEU A 63 8.41 18.48 -8.41
N SER A 64 7.42 17.59 -8.47
CA SER A 64 7.64 16.15 -8.37
C SER A 64 8.57 15.63 -9.47
N ARG A 65 8.34 16.00 -10.73
CA ARG A 65 9.18 15.60 -11.89
C ARG A 65 10.59 16.14 -11.79
N ASN A 66 10.72 17.43 -11.48
CA ASN A 66 12.01 18.09 -11.40
C ASN A 66 12.87 17.50 -10.30
N TYR A 67 12.24 17.19 -9.15
CA TYR A 67 12.97 16.57 -8.06
C TYR A 67 13.36 15.12 -8.38
N TYR A 68 12.48 14.34 -9.00
CA TYR A 68 12.81 12.99 -9.46
C TYR A 68 14.00 13.01 -10.44
N GLN A 69 14.00 13.93 -11.42
CA GLN A 69 15.11 14.09 -12.36
C GLN A 69 16.42 14.52 -11.65
N LYS A 70 16.30 15.39 -10.66
CA LYS A 70 17.44 15.75 -9.81
C LYS A 70 18.04 14.55 -9.09
N LEU A 71 17.22 13.66 -8.50
CA LEU A 71 17.71 12.46 -7.84
C LEU A 71 18.51 11.56 -8.80
N ILE A 72 18.10 11.46 -10.07
CA ILE A 72 18.81 10.71 -11.10
C ILE A 72 20.13 11.41 -11.45
N ASN A 73 20.10 12.70 -11.75
CA ASN A 73 21.27 13.47 -12.17
C ASN A 73 22.36 13.48 -11.10
N ASP A 74 21.96 13.58 -9.84
CA ASP A 74 22.86 13.57 -8.66
C ASP A 74 23.30 12.16 -8.27
N GLN A 75 22.88 11.13 -9.00
CA GLN A 75 23.14 9.70 -8.71
C GLN A 75 22.70 9.26 -7.30
N ILE A 76 21.70 9.93 -6.76
CA ILE A 76 21.05 9.53 -5.49
C ILE A 76 20.24 8.28 -5.71
N ILE A 77 19.58 8.18 -6.85
CA ILE A 77 19.01 6.97 -7.40
C ILE A 77 19.68 6.66 -8.74
N TYR A 78 19.84 5.39 -9.03
CA TYR A 78 20.44 4.96 -10.29
C TYR A 78 19.66 3.77 -10.86
N LYS A 79 19.71 3.62 -12.17
CA LYS A 79 19.04 2.52 -12.86
C LYS A 79 19.63 1.20 -12.41
N SER A 80 18.77 0.27 -11.99
CA SER A 80 19.19 -1.05 -11.56
C SER A 80 19.60 -1.92 -12.75
N ASP A 81 20.42 -2.92 -12.48
CA ASP A 81 20.63 -4.03 -13.43
C ASP A 81 19.32 -4.80 -13.64
N THR A 82 19.24 -5.51 -14.75
CA THR A 82 18.09 -6.34 -15.09
C THR A 82 18.12 -7.64 -14.26
N ASN A 83 17.50 -7.64 -13.11
CA ASN A 83 17.40 -8.77 -12.19
C ASN A 83 16.05 -8.78 -11.50
N TYR A 84 15.68 -9.92 -10.92
CA TYR A 84 14.60 -9.97 -9.93
C TYR A 84 15.13 -9.50 -8.57
N TYR A 85 14.20 -9.02 -7.75
CA TYR A 85 14.46 -8.59 -6.39
C TYR A 85 13.44 -9.20 -5.44
N LEU A 86 13.90 -9.55 -4.25
CA LEU A 86 13.07 -10.02 -3.16
C LEU A 86 12.98 -8.92 -2.11
N TYR A 87 11.78 -8.63 -1.67
CA TYR A 87 11.51 -7.68 -0.59
C TYR A 87 11.05 -8.43 0.64
N ARG A 88 11.78 -8.24 1.74
CA ARG A 88 11.49 -8.89 3.01
C ARG A 88 11.14 -7.85 4.06
N ILE A 89 10.11 -8.14 4.84
CA ILE A 89 9.68 -7.37 6.00
C ILE A 89 9.76 -8.31 7.21
N ASP A 90 10.52 -7.91 8.22
CA ASP A 90 10.66 -8.64 9.47
C ASP A 90 10.14 -7.80 10.63
N SER A 91 9.44 -8.42 11.57
CA SER A 91 9.11 -7.93 12.91
C SER A 91 9.49 -9.00 13.94
N GLU A 92 9.26 -8.73 15.23
CA GLU A 92 9.55 -9.71 16.29
C GLU A 92 8.78 -11.03 16.09
N ASP A 93 7.51 -10.93 15.64
CA ASP A 93 6.59 -12.08 15.60
C ASP A 93 6.31 -12.54 14.16
N HIS A 94 6.74 -11.80 13.15
CA HIS A 94 6.31 -12.08 11.78
C HIS A 94 7.37 -11.70 10.76
N SER A 95 7.43 -12.50 9.71
CA SER A 95 8.31 -12.27 8.57
C SER A 95 7.59 -12.66 7.29
N GLN A 96 7.71 -11.81 6.27
CA GLN A 96 7.15 -12.07 4.95
C GLN A 96 8.10 -11.64 3.85
N THR A 97 8.17 -12.45 2.80
CA THR A 97 9.01 -12.19 1.62
C THR A 97 8.15 -12.14 0.38
N GLY A 98 8.35 -11.11 -0.44
CA GLY A 98 7.65 -10.91 -1.70
C GLY A 98 8.59 -10.72 -2.87
N LEU A 99 8.16 -11.13 -4.05
CA LEU A 99 8.85 -10.93 -5.32
C LEU A 99 8.52 -9.56 -5.91
N ILE A 100 9.52 -8.71 -6.13
CA ILE A 100 9.37 -7.46 -6.88
C ILE A 100 9.39 -7.78 -8.37
N SER A 101 8.32 -7.41 -9.07
CA SER A 101 8.14 -7.71 -10.48
C SER A 101 7.35 -6.62 -11.21
N LEU A 102 7.45 -6.60 -12.53
CA LEU A 102 6.47 -5.93 -13.37
C LEU A 102 5.39 -6.93 -13.80
N LEU A 103 4.15 -6.45 -13.84
CA LEU A 103 2.99 -7.17 -14.37
C LEU A 103 2.31 -6.32 -15.44
N ASN A 104 1.62 -6.99 -16.37
CA ASN A 104 0.85 -6.30 -17.40
C ASN A 104 -0.50 -5.85 -16.84
N ILE A 105 -0.91 -4.62 -17.11
CA ILE A 105 -2.22 -4.10 -16.68
C ILE A 105 -3.38 -4.88 -17.29
N GLN A 106 -3.18 -5.53 -18.44
CA GLN A 106 -4.19 -6.40 -19.05
C GLN A 106 -4.61 -7.55 -18.12
N ASP A 107 -3.73 -8.02 -17.24
CA ASP A 107 -4.07 -9.04 -16.27
C ASP A 107 -5.11 -8.54 -15.25
N TYR A 108 -5.05 -7.26 -14.88
CA TYR A 108 -6.07 -6.62 -14.04
C TYR A 108 -7.38 -6.40 -14.82
N LEU A 109 -7.30 -5.86 -16.02
CA LEU A 109 -8.48 -5.62 -16.88
C LEU A 109 -9.21 -6.92 -17.23
N ASN A 110 -8.50 -8.03 -17.33
CA ASN A 110 -9.05 -9.37 -17.58
C ASN A 110 -9.50 -10.09 -16.30
N ASN A 111 -9.50 -9.41 -15.14
CA ASN A 111 -9.88 -9.97 -13.84
C ASN A 111 -9.03 -11.17 -13.36
N ASN A 112 -7.79 -11.29 -13.87
CA ASN A 112 -6.80 -12.24 -13.34
C ASN A 112 -6.16 -11.71 -12.05
N ILE A 113 -6.12 -10.38 -11.89
CA ILE A 113 -5.76 -9.68 -10.64
C ILE A 113 -7.05 -9.11 -10.07
N LYS A 114 -7.43 -9.57 -8.87
CA LYS A 114 -8.72 -9.30 -8.26
C LYS A 114 -8.62 -8.25 -7.16
N PRO A 115 -9.34 -7.13 -7.23
CA PRO A 115 -9.51 -6.24 -6.09
C PRO A 115 -10.48 -6.86 -5.08
N HIS A 116 -10.37 -6.47 -3.80
CA HIS A 116 -11.30 -6.87 -2.74
C HIS A 116 -12.12 -5.71 -2.18
N GLU A 117 -11.88 -4.49 -2.67
CA GLU A 117 -12.67 -3.31 -2.30
C GLU A 117 -13.11 -2.54 -3.54
N LYS A 118 -14.21 -1.82 -3.42
CA LYS A 118 -14.67 -0.88 -4.46
C LYS A 118 -13.78 0.36 -4.48
N ILE A 119 -13.48 0.77 -5.68
CA ILE A 119 -12.63 1.91 -5.94
C ILE A 119 -13.51 3.11 -6.30
N LEU A 120 -13.27 4.23 -5.63
CA LEU A 120 -13.89 5.48 -6.05
C LEU A 120 -13.31 5.90 -7.41
N VAL A 121 -14.17 5.99 -8.42
CA VAL A 121 -13.79 6.32 -9.79
C VAL A 121 -13.00 7.65 -9.87
N SER A 122 -13.36 8.62 -9.02
CA SER A 122 -12.65 9.90 -8.93
C SER A 122 -11.20 9.75 -8.50
N LYS A 123 -10.93 8.91 -7.49
CA LYS A 123 -9.56 8.64 -7.01
C LYS A 123 -8.74 7.88 -8.05
N GLY A 124 -9.36 6.96 -8.80
CA GLY A 124 -8.71 6.31 -9.94
C GLY A 124 -8.29 7.31 -11.02
N LYS A 125 -9.16 8.25 -11.38
CA LYS A 125 -8.86 9.31 -12.35
C LYS A 125 -7.72 10.22 -11.88
N GLU A 126 -7.74 10.66 -10.63
CA GLU A 126 -6.66 11.45 -10.04
C GLU A 126 -5.32 10.72 -10.13
N ARG A 127 -5.30 9.42 -9.82
CA ARG A 127 -4.07 8.61 -9.94
C ARG A 127 -3.64 8.39 -11.39
N ALA A 128 -4.56 8.22 -12.33
CA ALA A 128 -4.25 8.16 -13.76
C ALA A 128 -3.63 9.46 -14.24
N GLU A 129 -4.18 10.59 -13.87
CA GLU A 129 -3.64 11.91 -14.21
C GLU A 129 -2.24 12.12 -13.61
N GLN A 130 -2.05 11.80 -12.33
CA GLN A 130 -0.75 11.83 -11.68
C GLN A 130 0.28 11.00 -12.47
N LEU A 131 -0.02 9.74 -12.79
CA LEU A 131 0.85 8.86 -13.55
C LEU A 131 1.18 9.43 -14.95
N SER A 132 0.17 9.99 -15.64
CA SER A 132 0.34 10.59 -16.96
C SER A 132 1.28 11.80 -16.95
N LYS A 133 1.24 12.57 -15.87
CA LYS A 133 2.03 13.80 -15.69
C LYS A 133 3.45 13.50 -15.20
N VAL A 134 3.60 12.67 -14.15
CA VAL A 134 4.92 12.38 -13.55
C VAL A 134 5.69 11.31 -14.32
N LYS A 135 5.01 10.37 -15.00
CA LYS A 135 5.59 9.30 -15.85
C LYS A 135 6.50 8.31 -15.09
N PHE A 136 6.31 8.14 -13.81
CA PHE A 136 6.99 7.12 -13.02
C PHE A 136 6.09 6.61 -11.89
N GLN A 137 6.35 5.40 -11.42
CA GLN A 137 5.68 4.79 -10.28
C GLN A 137 6.64 4.77 -9.08
N LEU A 138 6.26 5.40 -7.97
CA LEU A 138 7.04 5.42 -6.73
C LEU A 138 6.71 4.24 -5.82
N CYS A 139 5.43 3.97 -5.65
CA CYS A 139 4.96 2.95 -4.71
C CYS A 139 4.50 1.72 -5.46
N PRO A 140 5.02 0.53 -5.17
CA PRO A 140 4.55 -0.71 -5.78
C PRO A 140 3.11 -1.01 -5.35
N ILE A 141 2.43 -1.85 -6.12
CA ILE A 141 1.15 -2.43 -5.75
C ILE A 141 1.44 -3.71 -4.99
N TYR A 142 0.81 -3.91 -3.83
CA TYR A 142 0.98 -5.12 -3.05
C TYR A 142 -0.07 -6.13 -3.47
N LEU A 143 0.41 -7.29 -3.92
CA LEU A 143 -0.41 -8.41 -4.35
C LEU A 143 -0.09 -9.63 -3.51
N PHE A 144 -1.05 -10.52 -3.40
CA PHE A 144 -0.79 -11.85 -2.87
C PHE A 144 -1.35 -12.93 -3.80
N TYR A 145 -0.74 -14.10 -3.74
CA TYR A 145 -1.22 -15.32 -4.39
C TYR A 145 -1.61 -16.34 -3.33
N ASP A 146 -2.69 -17.05 -3.64
CA ASP A 146 -3.15 -18.18 -2.82
C ASP A 146 -2.62 -19.44 -3.50
N ASP A 147 -1.78 -20.14 -2.85
CA ASP A 147 -1.15 -21.35 -3.29
C ASP A 147 0.30 -21.17 -3.74
N GLN A 148 1.07 -22.10 -3.37
CA GLN A 148 1.88 -22.94 -4.20
C GLN A 148 3.32 -23.03 -3.80
N ASN A 149 3.88 -24.02 -4.07
CA ASN A 149 5.22 -24.55 -4.18
C ASN A 149 6.37 -23.54 -4.46
N ILE A 150 6.12 -22.22 -4.29
CA ILE A 150 7.13 -21.17 -4.43
C ILE A 150 7.48 -20.71 -3.03
N ASP A 151 8.64 -21.11 -2.53
CA ASP A 151 9.15 -20.63 -1.25
C ASP A 151 10.18 -19.52 -1.49
N LEU A 152 9.69 -18.27 -1.43
CA LEU A 152 10.56 -17.10 -1.59
C LEU A 152 11.53 -16.91 -0.40
N ASP A 153 11.25 -17.50 0.75
CA ASP A 153 12.16 -17.44 1.90
C ASP A 153 13.40 -18.31 1.65
N LEU A 154 13.27 -19.46 0.96
CA LEU A 154 14.41 -20.27 0.57
C LEU A 154 15.36 -19.52 -0.37
N GLU A 155 14.79 -18.73 -1.28
CA GLU A 155 15.59 -17.94 -2.21
C GLU A 155 16.45 -16.88 -1.48
N ILE A 156 15.95 -16.29 -0.39
CA ILE A 156 16.73 -15.34 0.42
C ILE A 156 17.92 -16.00 1.10
N HIS A 157 17.83 -17.28 1.48
CA HIS A 157 18.95 -17.97 2.13
C HIS A 157 20.16 -18.12 1.21
N HIS A 158 19.97 -18.07 -0.10
CA HIS A 158 21.06 -18.05 -1.07
C HIS A 158 21.71 -16.67 -1.22
N GLU A 159 21.01 -15.61 -0.82
CA GLU A 159 21.47 -14.23 -0.95
C GLU A 159 22.10 -13.74 0.37
N LYS A 160 23.41 -13.56 0.39
CA LYS A 160 24.18 -13.31 1.62
C LYS A 160 23.90 -11.94 2.26
N LYS A 161 23.54 -10.92 1.47
CA LYS A 161 23.34 -9.55 1.98
C LYS A 161 22.26 -8.80 1.20
N PRO A 162 21.38 -8.06 1.89
CA PRO A 162 20.47 -7.14 1.23
C PRO A 162 21.25 -5.99 0.58
N ILE A 163 20.78 -5.54 -0.57
CA ILE A 163 21.26 -4.33 -1.23
C ILE A 163 20.73 -3.07 -0.55
N ILE A 164 19.55 -3.15 0.07
CA ILE A 164 18.94 -2.09 0.87
C ILE A 164 18.45 -2.71 2.16
N LYS A 165 18.68 -2.04 3.30
CA LYS A 165 18.14 -2.42 4.60
C LYS A 165 17.87 -1.18 5.44
N PHE A 166 16.67 -1.06 5.99
CA PHE A 166 16.31 0.03 6.90
C PHE A 166 15.25 -0.42 7.92
N LYS A 167 15.11 0.34 9.00
CA LYS A 167 14.10 0.12 10.03
C LYS A 167 13.05 1.23 9.96
N SER A 168 11.77 0.85 10.04
CA SER A 168 10.63 1.76 10.14
C SER A 168 9.71 1.26 11.25
N GLY A 169 9.63 2.01 12.35
CA GLY A 169 8.92 1.56 13.54
C GLY A 169 9.48 0.23 14.06
N LYS A 170 8.61 -0.77 14.24
CA LYS A 170 8.99 -2.13 14.66
C LYS A 170 9.44 -3.03 13.49
N TYR A 171 9.31 -2.57 12.27
CA TYR A 171 9.61 -3.37 11.07
C TYR A 171 11.01 -3.10 10.54
N VAL A 172 11.69 -4.17 10.11
CA VAL A 172 12.93 -4.13 9.34
C VAL A 172 12.62 -4.49 7.91
N HIS A 173 12.96 -3.60 6.99
CA HIS A 173 12.76 -3.75 5.56
C HIS A 173 14.08 -4.09 4.88
N SER A 174 14.08 -5.10 4.04
CA SER A 174 15.28 -5.54 3.32
C SER A 174 14.95 -5.85 1.87
N ILE A 175 15.80 -5.41 0.94
CA ILE A 175 15.69 -5.74 -0.48
C ILE A 175 16.94 -6.54 -0.87
N TYR A 176 16.73 -7.68 -1.48
CA TYR A 176 17.77 -8.57 -1.98
C TYR A 176 17.73 -8.62 -3.51
N LYS A 177 18.89 -8.53 -4.13
CA LYS A 177 19.04 -8.83 -5.54
C LYS A 177 19.25 -10.34 -5.67
N THR A 178 18.45 -11.01 -6.47
CA THR A 178 18.55 -12.46 -6.63
C THR A 178 19.05 -12.87 -8.02
N GLN A 179 19.76 -14.00 -8.07
CA GLN A 179 20.19 -14.65 -9.31
C GLN A 179 19.15 -15.65 -9.83
N SER A 180 18.12 -15.96 -9.03
CA SER A 180 17.07 -16.90 -9.40
C SER A 180 16.21 -16.34 -10.53
N ASP A 181 15.84 -17.22 -11.46
CA ASP A 181 14.95 -16.90 -12.57
C ASP A 181 13.50 -17.27 -12.23
N PHE A 182 12.66 -16.28 -12.09
CA PHE A 182 11.24 -16.44 -11.83
C PHE A 182 10.37 -16.39 -13.10
N SER A 183 10.95 -16.32 -14.29
CA SER A 183 10.20 -16.23 -15.57
C SER A 183 9.34 -17.46 -15.87
N SER A 184 9.67 -18.60 -15.26
CA SER A 184 8.91 -19.86 -15.39
C SER A 184 7.65 -19.88 -14.51
N ILE A 185 7.56 -19.00 -13.51
CA ILE A 185 6.39 -18.92 -12.64
C ILE A 185 5.19 -18.45 -13.46
N ASN A 186 4.04 -19.07 -13.21
CA ASN A 186 2.78 -18.69 -13.82
C ASN A 186 1.68 -18.60 -12.75
N PHE A 187 1.50 -17.40 -12.18
CA PHE A 187 0.41 -17.15 -11.24
C PHE A 187 -0.94 -17.30 -11.93
N LYS A 188 -1.82 -18.12 -11.39
CA LYS A 188 -3.18 -18.33 -11.91
C LYS A 188 -4.06 -17.13 -11.59
N GLU A 189 -4.05 -16.71 -10.32
CA GLU A 189 -4.78 -15.57 -9.80
C GLU A 189 -3.89 -14.79 -8.84
N LEU A 190 -4.07 -13.48 -8.82
CA LEU A 190 -3.48 -12.58 -7.84
C LEU A 190 -4.59 -11.72 -7.22
N PHE A 191 -4.37 -11.30 -5.99
CA PHE A 191 -5.31 -10.46 -5.25
C PHE A 191 -4.59 -9.19 -4.80
N VAL A 192 -5.27 -8.05 -4.92
CA VAL A 192 -4.72 -6.78 -4.45
C VAL A 192 -4.79 -6.75 -2.93
N ALA A 193 -3.65 -6.64 -2.26
CA ALA A 193 -3.59 -6.45 -0.81
C ALA A 193 -3.61 -4.96 -0.44
N ASP A 194 -2.85 -4.15 -1.20
CA ASP A 194 -2.81 -2.69 -1.07
C ASP A 194 -2.52 -2.03 -2.41
N GLY A 195 -3.05 -0.83 -2.60
CA GLY A 195 -2.85 -0.05 -3.82
C GLY A 195 -3.98 -0.15 -4.83
N HIS A 196 -5.21 -0.39 -4.40
CA HIS A 196 -6.40 -0.45 -5.26
C HIS A 196 -6.55 0.78 -6.14
N HIS A 197 -6.44 1.99 -5.58
CA HIS A 197 -6.49 3.22 -6.38
C HIS A 197 -5.29 3.38 -7.31
N ARG A 198 -4.13 2.81 -6.96
CA ARG A 198 -2.93 2.84 -7.80
C ARG A 198 -3.09 1.98 -9.04
N ILE A 199 -3.55 0.73 -8.89
CA ILE A 199 -3.77 -0.17 -10.04
C ILE A 199 -4.89 0.35 -10.94
N GLU A 200 -5.96 0.90 -10.36
CA GLU A 200 -7.04 1.54 -11.10
C GLU A 200 -6.53 2.75 -11.90
N GLY A 201 -5.64 3.55 -11.31
CA GLY A 201 -4.99 4.63 -12.04
C GLY A 201 -4.27 4.14 -13.30
N PHE A 202 -3.56 3.02 -13.22
CA PHE A 202 -2.95 2.39 -14.41
C PHE A 202 -4.00 1.90 -15.41
N ALA A 203 -5.12 1.35 -14.95
CA ALA A 203 -6.20 0.84 -15.80
C ALA A 203 -6.94 1.97 -16.54
N GLN A 204 -6.99 3.17 -15.97
CA GLN A 204 -7.64 4.35 -16.57
C GLN A 204 -6.71 5.20 -17.45
N LEU A 205 -5.42 4.91 -17.48
CA LEU A 205 -4.54 5.51 -18.50
C LEU A 205 -5.03 5.11 -19.90
N ASP A 206 -4.64 5.90 -20.93
CA ASP A 206 -4.78 5.47 -22.33
C ASP A 206 -3.88 4.25 -22.55
N VAL A 207 -4.45 3.05 -22.26
CA VAL A 207 -3.72 1.81 -22.03
C VAL A 207 -3.25 1.24 -23.35
N LYS A 208 -1.98 1.41 -23.64
CA LYS A 208 -1.33 0.58 -24.65
C LYS A 208 -1.29 -0.87 -24.13
N LYS A 209 -1.44 -1.82 -25.03
CA LYS A 209 -1.46 -3.27 -24.73
C LYS A 209 -0.29 -3.76 -23.86
N ASP A 210 0.81 -3.01 -23.79
CA ASP A 210 2.04 -3.31 -23.07
C ASP A 210 2.26 -2.47 -21.80
N THR A 211 1.25 -1.74 -21.32
CA THR A 211 1.36 -0.97 -20.06
C THR A 211 1.64 -1.91 -18.91
N LYS A 212 2.72 -1.64 -18.18
CA LYS A 212 3.17 -2.44 -17.04
C LYS A 212 3.19 -1.60 -15.78
N PHE A 213 2.99 -2.26 -14.65
CA PHE A 213 3.11 -1.65 -13.33
C PHE A 213 4.01 -2.51 -12.43
N MET A 214 4.66 -1.86 -11.47
CA MET A 214 5.49 -2.54 -10.48
C MET A 214 4.63 -3.05 -9.33
N ALA A 215 4.81 -4.32 -8.99
CA ALA A 215 4.16 -4.97 -7.87
C ALA A 215 5.17 -5.68 -6.97
N ILE A 216 4.77 -5.92 -5.72
CA ILE A 216 5.41 -6.87 -4.83
C ILE A 216 4.39 -7.98 -4.56
N ILE A 217 4.77 -9.22 -4.86
CA ILE A 217 3.86 -10.36 -4.85
C ILE A 217 4.26 -11.28 -3.69
N PHE A 218 3.37 -11.42 -2.69
CA PHE A 218 3.59 -12.21 -1.49
C PHE A 218 2.78 -13.50 -1.51
N PRO A 219 3.27 -14.60 -0.90
CA PRO A 219 2.43 -15.75 -0.61
C PRO A 219 1.40 -15.39 0.47
N LYS A 220 0.12 -15.70 0.26
CA LYS A 220 -0.98 -15.43 1.20
C LYS A 220 -0.70 -15.99 2.59
N SER A 221 -0.11 -17.18 2.66
CA SER A 221 0.25 -17.84 3.93
C SER A 221 1.24 -17.06 4.79
N LYS A 222 1.95 -16.11 4.20
CA LYS A 222 2.91 -15.22 4.87
C LYS A 222 2.37 -13.80 5.09
N CYS A 223 1.19 -13.49 4.58
CA CYS A 223 0.56 -12.19 4.82
C CYS A 223 -0.12 -12.19 6.19
N SER A 224 0.10 -11.14 6.97
CA SER A 224 -0.66 -10.89 8.18
C SER A 224 -1.62 -9.72 7.96
N ASN A 225 -2.86 -9.91 8.35
CA ASN A 225 -3.85 -8.84 8.33
C ASN A 225 -3.83 -8.15 9.70
N LEU A 226 -3.46 -6.88 9.70
CA LEU A 226 -3.43 -6.07 10.92
C LEU A 226 -4.75 -5.33 11.07
N ALA A 227 -5.27 -5.26 12.30
CA ALA A 227 -6.44 -4.46 12.59
C ALA A 227 -6.17 -2.99 12.28
N TYR A 228 -7.00 -2.40 11.44
CA TYR A 228 -6.97 -0.98 11.14
C TYR A 228 -7.96 -0.23 12.04
N ASN A 229 -7.54 0.02 13.28
CA ASN A 229 -8.37 0.69 14.26
C ASN A 229 -8.55 2.16 13.91
N ARG A 230 -9.79 2.65 13.97
CA ARG A 230 -10.14 4.05 13.76
C ARG A 230 -10.78 4.61 15.03
N SER A 231 -10.44 5.85 15.35
CA SER A 231 -11.15 6.62 16.38
C SER A 231 -12.07 7.62 15.70
N VAL A 232 -13.29 7.72 16.21
CA VAL A 232 -14.29 8.66 15.72
C VAL A 232 -14.55 9.70 16.81
N LYS A 233 -14.45 10.98 16.45
CA LYS A 233 -14.88 12.08 17.31
C LYS A 233 -16.36 12.35 17.05
N PHE A 234 -17.17 12.30 18.10
CA PHE A 234 -18.57 12.71 17.96
C PHE A 234 -18.68 14.21 17.68
N PRO A 235 -19.65 14.63 16.84
CA PRO A 235 -19.99 16.03 16.72
C PRO A 235 -20.36 16.65 18.09
N ASP A 236 -20.02 17.90 18.30
CA ASP A 236 -20.21 18.57 19.62
C ASP A 236 -21.68 18.62 20.04
N ASN A 237 -22.62 18.59 19.11
CA ASN A 237 -24.06 18.57 19.33
C ASN A 237 -24.66 17.15 19.40
N TYR A 238 -23.85 16.09 19.32
CA TYR A 238 -24.34 14.72 19.40
C TYR A 238 -24.35 14.20 20.84
N ALA A 239 -25.51 13.76 21.32
CA ALA A 239 -25.64 13.17 22.64
C ALA A 239 -25.05 11.75 22.63
N LYS A 240 -23.87 11.58 23.22
CA LYS A 240 -23.13 10.29 23.23
C LYS A 240 -23.95 9.12 23.78
N ASP A 241 -24.88 9.39 24.70
CA ASP A 241 -25.77 8.40 25.30
C ASP A 241 -26.73 7.78 24.26
N ASN A 242 -26.98 8.45 23.16
CA ASN A 242 -27.82 7.93 22.07
C ASN A 242 -27.06 6.97 21.14
N PHE A 243 -25.74 6.92 21.24
CA PHE A 243 -24.91 6.19 20.28
C PHE A 243 -25.26 4.70 20.19
N LEU A 244 -25.40 4.03 21.31
CA LEU A 244 -25.75 2.60 21.33
C LEU A 244 -27.18 2.37 20.81
N ASN A 245 -28.11 3.25 21.13
CA ASN A 245 -29.49 3.16 20.65
C ASN A 245 -29.54 3.36 19.11
N ASP A 246 -28.73 4.26 18.57
CA ASP A 246 -28.64 4.49 17.15
C ASP A 246 -27.99 3.30 16.41
N LEU A 247 -26.93 2.73 16.98
CA LEU A 247 -26.31 1.52 16.46
C LEU A 247 -27.26 0.32 16.47
N GLN A 248 -28.04 0.16 17.56
CA GLN A 248 -29.01 -0.94 17.68
C GLN A 248 -30.13 -0.90 16.63
N LYS A 249 -30.33 0.19 15.92
CA LYS A 249 -31.26 0.24 14.78
C LYS A 249 -30.80 -0.69 13.65
N TYR A 250 -29.47 -0.79 13.44
CA TYR A 250 -28.88 -1.49 12.30
C TYR A 250 -28.13 -2.76 12.70
N PHE A 251 -27.64 -2.83 13.93
CA PHE A 251 -26.75 -3.90 14.41
C PHE A 251 -27.31 -4.62 15.62
N VAL A 252 -26.97 -5.87 15.75
CA VAL A 252 -27.02 -6.62 17.00
C VAL A 252 -25.73 -6.32 17.76
N ILE A 253 -25.83 -5.99 19.03
CA ILE A 253 -24.70 -5.58 19.87
C ILE A 253 -24.58 -6.52 21.05
N ASP A 254 -23.40 -7.16 21.19
CA ASP A 254 -23.05 -8.03 22.31
C ASP A 254 -21.84 -7.46 23.05
N GLU A 255 -21.87 -7.44 24.38
CA GLU A 255 -20.73 -7.02 25.19
C GLU A 255 -19.70 -8.16 25.27
N LEU A 256 -18.44 -7.86 24.89
CA LEU A 256 -17.34 -8.81 25.00
C LEU A 256 -16.69 -8.71 26.37
N LYS A 257 -16.52 -9.87 27.05
CA LYS A 257 -15.86 -9.91 28.37
C LYS A 257 -14.35 -9.79 28.30
N TYR A 258 -13.73 -10.17 27.18
CA TYR A 258 -12.30 -10.14 26.93
C TYR A 258 -12.02 -9.75 25.48
N HIS A 259 -10.81 -9.26 25.22
CA HIS A 259 -10.31 -9.02 23.88
C HIS A 259 -9.96 -10.38 23.25
N GLU A 260 -10.96 -11.10 22.79
CA GLU A 260 -10.73 -12.28 21.96
C GLU A 260 -10.24 -11.85 20.58
N ASN A 261 -9.38 -12.67 19.98
CA ASN A 261 -8.88 -12.44 18.61
C ASN A 261 -10.08 -12.50 17.65
N ILE A 262 -10.52 -11.32 17.18
CA ILE A 262 -11.80 -11.14 16.53
C ILE A 262 -11.56 -11.02 15.02
N ASP A 263 -11.17 -12.11 14.40
CA ASP A 263 -10.90 -12.17 12.97
C ASP A 263 -12.16 -12.06 12.08
N ARG A 264 -13.35 -12.01 12.68
CA ARG A 264 -14.62 -12.11 11.96
C ARG A 264 -15.70 -11.14 12.37
N PHE A 265 -15.39 -10.19 13.27
CA PHE A 265 -16.40 -9.26 13.80
C PHE A 265 -15.90 -7.83 13.78
N PHE A 266 -16.84 -6.90 13.67
CA PHE A 266 -16.54 -5.52 14.01
C PHE A 266 -16.65 -5.34 15.53
N VAL A 267 -15.67 -4.65 16.10
CA VAL A 267 -15.62 -4.33 17.52
C VAL A 267 -15.53 -2.85 17.72
N ILE A 268 -16.38 -2.34 18.59
CA ILE A 268 -16.35 -0.96 19.02
C ILE A 268 -15.87 -0.92 20.48
N TYR A 269 -14.87 -0.08 20.76
CA TYR A 269 -14.55 0.31 22.13
C TYR A 269 -15.28 1.59 22.48
N PHE A 270 -16.22 1.52 23.43
CA PHE A 270 -17.04 2.64 23.84
C PHE A 270 -17.29 2.61 25.34
N GLN A 271 -17.04 3.73 26.02
CA GLN A 271 -17.25 3.89 27.48
C GLN A 271 -16.65 2.76 28.32
N GLY A 272 -15.43 2.34 28.02
CA GLY A 272 -14.73 1.29 28.78
C GLY A 272 -15.11 -0.15 28.41
N LYS A 273 -15.99 -0.36 27.45
CA LYS A 273 -16.49 -1.67 27.03
C LYS A 273 -16.08 -1.99 25.60
N PHE A 274 -15.81 -3.27 25.34
CA PHE A 274 -15.68 -3.81 23.99
C PHE A 274 -17.03 -4.40 23.56
N LEU A 275 -17.54 -3.92 22.44
CA LEU A 275 -18.83 -4.30 21.90
C LEU A 275 -18.63 -4.97 20.55
N LYS A 276 -19.01 -6.23 20.43
CA LYS A 276 -19.15 -6.90 19.14
C LYS A 276 -20.40 -6.38 18.47
N ILE A 277 -20.30 -6.05 17.18
CA ILE A 277 -21.44 -5.63 16.38
C ILE A 277 -21.59 -6.54 15.16
N ASP A 278 -22.80 -7.05 14.97
CA ASP A 278 -23.20 -7.85 13.81
C ASP A 278 -24.35 -7.15 13.08
N LEU A 279 -24.28 -7.06 11.75
CA LEU A 279 -25.34 -6.45 10.95
C LEU A 279 -26.62 -7.27 11.07
N LYS A 280 -27.77 -6.63 11.29
CA LYS A 280 -29.05 -7.32 11.31
C LYS A 280 -29.37 -7.93 9.94
N LYS A 281 -30.06 -9.07 9.94
CA LYS A 281 -30.39 -9.85 8.72
C LYS A 281 -31.07 -9.03 7.63
N ASP A 282 -31.91 -8.06 8.00
CA ASP A 282 -32.64 -7.22 7.06
C ASP A 282 -31.73 -6.30 6.21
N TYR A 283 -30.50 -6.10 6.67
CA TYR A 283 -29.49 -5.28 6.00
C TYR A 283 -28.41 -6.10 5.29
N THR A 284 -28.42 -7.44 5.44
CA THR A 284 -27.41 -8.31 4.79
C THR A 284 -27.59 -8.39 3.27
N SER A 285 -28.77 -8.01 2.74
CA SER A 285 -29.05 -7.92 1.31
C SER A 285 -28.37 -6.75 0.61
N LEU A 286 -27.84 -5.79 1.38
CA LEU A 286 -27.13 -4.64 0.81
C LEU A 286 -25.76 -5.01 0.23
N GLY A 287 -25.32 -6.26 0.38
CA GLY A 287 -24.05 -6.78 -0.14
C GLY A 287 -22.83 -6.27 0.64
N ALA A 288 -21.69 -6.91 0.44
CA ALA A 288 -20.41 -6.49 1.01
C ALA A 288 -20.01 -5.06 0.60
N ASP A 289 -20.66 -4.53 -0.40
CA ASP A 289 -20.47 -3.20 -0.96
C ASP A 289 -20.97 -2.05 -0.07
N CYS A 290 -21.75 -2.36 0.94
CA CYS A 290 -22.31 -1.34 1.85
C CYS A 290 -21.47 -1.08 3.08
N ILE A 291 -20.41 -1.85 3.27
CA ILE A 291 -19.36 -1.54 4.22
C ILE A 291 -18.29 -0.73 3.48
N ASP A 292 -18.72 0.31 2.81
CA ASP A 292 -17.84 1.40 2.47
C ASP A 292 -17.55 2.09 3.80
N PHE A 293 -16.35 1.88 4.34
CA PHE A 293 -15.82 2.68 5.45
C PHE A 293 -15.51 4.09 4.91
N GLY A 294 -16.48 4.59 4.14
CA GLY A 294 -16.47 5.90 3.56
C GLY A 294 -16.19 6.96 4.59
N GLU A 295 -15.68 7.95 4.08
CA GLU A 295 -15.35 9.27 4.57
C GLU A 295 -16.15 9.77 5.78
#